data_af443a9b9c35d4362d2030dcd181e895
#
_entry.id   af443a9b9c35d4362d2030dcd181e895
#
_cell.length_a   1.000
_cell.length_b   1.000
_cell.length_c   1.000
_cell.angle_alpha   90.00
_cell.angle_beta   90.00
_cell.angle_gamma   90.00
#
_symmetry.space_group_name_H-M   'P 1'
#
loop_
_entity.id
_entity.type
_entity.pdbx_description
1 polymer ?
#
loop_
_entity_poly.entity_id
_entity_poly.type
_entity_poly.pdbx_seq_one_letter_code
_entity_poly.pdbx_strand_id
1 'polypeptide(L)'
;MPLVPVNAQPVRQPNQVTPTEIFEALRASVLGQDEVLRPVALAIHKHTTGAVPGNLLLVGNSGTGKTTIMRAVQRLFRERPEYAAFRAMAVINANLLVDAERLEFRPDRLLAAVEGRARAEIGHTPSAEELERTMARATICIDEIDKMSAKLAGKANPIGIALQQGLLTLMEGSLVPIRCRVRAGEREELRTLEIDTRRMMFICGGAFEGLYEQVYARVIAPGSGVKLRSTMVQSADGNLRFETRFALGEFFRMEDLFEYGMVPQFASRFESVLLLAELTLPVLQQILREAPESPFRRSQAYFAAQGIALEIDAEAAALVAEQAERSARMGARALRAVFSRVVAPLEFDPWGSGALQPNERGGFNLLITGAMVRAALQAAAPK
;
A
#
# COMPACT_ATOMS: atom_id res chain seq x y z
N MET A 1 -1.09 -47.38 -17.52
CA MET A 1 -1.22 -45.91 -17.47
C MET A 1 -0.69 -45.37 -18.80
N PRO A 2 -1.48 -44.74 -19.65
CA PRO A 2 -0.98 -44.13 -20.88
C PRO A 2 -0.14 -42.90 -20.51
N LEU A 3 1.04 -42.82 -21.07
CA LEU A 3 1.96 -41.69 -20.98
C LEU A 3 1.32 -40.47 -21.65
N VAL A 4 1.05 -39.42 -20.89
CA VAL A 4 0.61 -38.13 -21.42
C VAL A 4 1.77 -37.55 -22.27
N PRO A 5 1.53 -37.12 -23.50
CA PRO A 5 2.59 -36.55 -24.35
C PRO A 5 3.11 -35.25 -23.72
N VAL A 6 4.44 -35.17 -23.57
CA VAL A 6 5.20 -34.09 -22.93
C VAL A 6 5.09 -32.73 -23.66
N ASN A 7 4.38 -32.65 -24.80
CA ASN A 7 4.32 -31.46 -25.66
C ASN A 7 2.93 -30.84 -25.85
N ALA A 8 1.95 -31.14 -25.00
CA ALA A 8 0.72 -30.38 -25.02
C ALA A 8 0.95 -29.07 -24.25
N GLN A 9 1.16 -27.95 -24.93
CA GLN A 9 1.04 -26.63 -24.31
C GLN A 9 -0.36 -26.55 -23.67
N PRO A 10 -0.46 -26.19 -22.37
CA PRO A 10 -1.77 -26.08 -21.74
C PRO A 10 -2.60 -25.04 -22.49
N VAL A 11 -3.76 -25.48 -23.00
CA VAL A 11 -4.68 -24.59 -23.70
C VAL A 11 -5.23 -23.60 -22.68
N ARG A 12 -4.81 -22.35 -22.81
CA ARG A 12 -5.28 -21.24 -21.98
C ARG A 12 -6.79 -21.08 -22.18
N GLN A 13 -7.57 -21.08 -21.10
CA GLN A 13 -8.98 -20.70 -21.18
C GLN A 13 -9.08 -19.22 -21.58
N PRO A 14 -9.88 -18.85 -22.59
CA PRO A 14 -9.85 -17.50 -23.19
C PRO A 14 -10.19 -16.35 -22.27
N ASN A 15 -10.82 -16.60 -21.12
CA ASN A 15 -11.32 -15.59 -20.19
C ASN A 15 -10.59 -15.54 -18.83
N GLN A 16 -9.47 -16.23 -18.68
CA GLN A 16 -8.76 -16.26 -17.41
C GLN A 16 -7.66 -15.20 -17.38
N VAL A 17 -7.84 -14.19 -16.53
CA VAL A 17 -6.82 -13.14 -16.28
C VAL A 17 -5.58 -13.79 -15.67
N THR A 18 -4.41 -13.51 -16.21
CA THR A 18 -3.14 -14.07 -15.73
C THR A 18 -2.50 -13.21 -14.64
N PRO A 19 -1.59 -13.78 -13.82
CA PRO A 19 -0.80 -12.99 -12.88
C PRO A 19 -0.03 -11.84 -13.53
N THR A 20 0.44 -12.03 -14.78
CA THR A 20 1.14 -10.99 -15.54
C THR A 20 0.22 -9.82 -15.89
N GLU A 21 -1.01 -10.08 -16.32
CA GLU A 21 -1.99 -9.02 -16.60
C GLU A 21 -2.41 -8.27 -15.34
N ILE A 22 -2.49 -8.95 -14.21
CA ILE A 22 -2.73 -8.33 -12.90
C ILE A 22 -1.54 -7.44 -12.53
N PHE A 23 -0.31 -7.95 -12.67
CA PHE A 23 0.92 -7.22 -12.39
C PHE A 23 1.00 -5.92 -13.21
N GLU A 24 0.77 -5.97 -14.52
CA GLU A 24 0.81 -4.77 -15.37
C GLU A 24 -0.27 -3.75 -14.99
N ALA A 25 -1.47 -4.21 -14.62
CA ALA A 25 -2.52 -3.32 -14.14
C ALA A 25 -2.15 -2.63 -12.82
N LEU A 26 -1.52 -3.34 -11.88
CA LEU A 26 -1.03 -2.74 -10.62
C LEU A 26 0.13 -1.78 -10.87
N ARG A 27 1.08 -2.15 -11.74
CA ARG A 27 2.26 -1.37 -12.09
C ARG A 27 1.91 -0.02 -12.69
N ALA A 28 0.81 0.08 -13.42
CA ALA A 28 0.30 1.35 -13.95
C ALA A 28 0.00 2.41 -12.86
N SER A 29 -0.22 1.98 -11.62
CA SER A 29 -0.55 2.84 -10.48
C SER A 29 0.51 2.88 -9.38
N VAL A 30 1.35 1.84 -9.30
CA VAL A 30 2.35 1.67 -8.25
C VAL A 30 3.72 1.59 -8.90
N LEU A 31 4.49 2.66 -8.76
CA LEU A 31 5.79 2.80 -9.41
C LEU A 31 6.93 2.42 -8.45
N GLY A 32 7.97 1.78 -9.00
CA GLY A 32 9.20 1.46 -8.27
C GLY A 32 9.09 0.29 -7.27
N GLN A 33 8.04 -0.56 -7.36
CA GLN A 33 7.84 -1.69 -6.46
C GLN A 33 7.60 -3.01 -7.22
N ASP A 34 8.18 -3.18 -8.38
CA ASP A 34 7.93 -4.30 -9.29
C ASP A 34 8.12 -5.67 -8.62
N GLU A 35 9.16 -5.82 -7.78
CA GLU A 35 9.44 -7.08 -7.06
C GLU A 35 8.35 -7.42 -6.04
N VAL A 36 7.74 -6.41 -5.42
CA VAL A 36 6.62 -6.59 -4.48
C VAL A 36 5.33 -6.85 -5.24
N LEU A 37 5.12 -6.22 -6.38
CA LEU A 37 3.89 -6.37 -7.16
C LEU A 37 3.72 -7.76 -7.78
N ARG A 38 4.81 -8.48 -8.08
CA ARG A 38 4.73 -9.84 -8.64
C ARG A 38 4.06 -10.83 -7.69
N PRO A 39 4.49 -11.01 -6.42
CA PRO A 39 3.80 -11.86 -5.48
C PRO A 39 2.40 -11.35 -5.11
N VAL A 40 2.17 -10.03 -5.08
CA VAL A 40 0.81 -9.47 -4.90
C VAL A 40 -0.11 -9.92 -6.04
N ALA A 41 0.33 -9.82 -7.29
CA ALA A 41 -0.43 -10.25 -8.46
C ALA A 41 -0.73 -11.76 -8.42
N LEU A 42 0.23 -12.58 -7.99
CA LEU A 42 0.04 -14.01 -7.83
C LEU A 42 -0.99 -14.33 -6.74
N ALA A 43 -0.93 -13.65 -5.58
CA ALA A 43 -1.89 -13.84 -4.50
C ALA A 43 -3.32 -13.46 -4.92
N ILE A 44 -3.48 -12.34 -5.65
CA ILE A 44 -4.76 -11.93 -6.24
C ILE A 44 -5.27 -13.00 -7.22
N HIS A 45 -4.42 -13.51 -8.08
CA HIS A 45 -4.80 -14.54 -9.04
C HIS A 45 -5.28 -15.82 -8.31
N LYS A 46 -4.54 -16.30 -7.30
CA LYS A 46 -4.96 -17.44 -6.47
C LYS A 46 -6.34 -17.19 -5.83
N HIS A 47 -6.51 -16.01 -5.22
CA HIS A 47 -7.77 -15.61 -4.58
C HIS A 47 -8.95 -15.62 -5.55
N THR A 48 -8.78 -15.07 -6.74
CA THR A 48 -9.85 -14.92 -7.74
C THR A 48 -10.15 -16.20 -8.51
N THR A 49 -9.21 -17.15 -8.56
CA THR A 49 -9.41 -18.47 -9.19
C THR A 49 -9.91 -19.54 -8.21
N GLY A 50 -10.15 -19.18 -6.95
CA GLY A 50 -10.71 -20.08 -5.93
C GLY A 50 -9.69 -20.97 -5.23
N ALA A 51 -8.40 -20.76 -5.46
CA ALA A 51 -7.35 -21.32 -4.61
C ALA A 51 -7.39 -20.67 -3.22
N VAL A 52 -6.79 -21.33 -2.23
CA VAL A 52 -6.63 -20.72 -0.90
C VAL A 52 -5.75 -19.47 -1.07
N PRO A 53 -6.25 -18.27 -0.70
CA PRO A 53 -5.47 -17.06 -0.88
C PRO A 53 -4.30 -17.04 0.10
N GLY A 54 -3.13 -16.65 -0.40
CA GLY A 54 -1.98 -16.35 0.46
C GLY A 54 -2.14 -14.99 1.10
N ASN A 55 -2.03 -14.92 2.42
CA ASN A 55 -1.99 -13.65 3.13
C ASN A 55 -0.66 -12.94 2.92
N LEU A 56 -0.68 -11.62 2.78
CA LEU A 56 0.50 -10.81 2.48
C LEU A 56 0.80 -9.82 3.60
N LEU A 57 2.08 -9.69 3.95
CA LEU A 57 2.57 -8.65 4.84
C LEU A 57 3.49 -7.68 4.07
N LEU A 58 3.07 -6.44 3.93
CA LEU A 58 3.82 -5.35 3.30
C LEU A 58 4.62 -4.61 4.37
N VAL A 59 5.95 -4.71 4.32
CA VAL A 59 6.87 -4.07 5.26
C VAL A 59 7.66 -3.00 4.54
N GLY A 60 7.73 -1.79 5.09
CA GLY A 60 8.53 -0.72 4.49
C GLY A 60 8.22 0.64 5.10
N ASN A 61 9.16 1.54 5.02
CA ASN A 61 9.06 2.89 5.59
C ASN A 61 7.78 3.63 5.17
N SER A 62 7.44 4.69 5.90
CA SER A 62 6.31 5.54 5.52
C SER A 62 6.52 6.12 4.11
N GLY A 63 5.47 6.12 3.30
CA GLY A 63 5.54 6.68 1.94
C GLY A 63 6.18 5.79 0.87
N THR A 64 6.52 4.53 1.14
CA THR A 64 7.06 3.59 0.15
C THR A 64 6.00 2.98 -0.79
N GLY A 65 4.71 3.18 -0.51
CA GLY A 65 3.63 2.74 -1.41
C GLY A 65 2.72 1.63 -0.88
N LYS A 66 2.82 1.21 0.40
CA LYS A 66 1.94 0.15 0.98
C LYS A 66 0.45 0.42 0.76
N THR A 67 -0.02 1.56 1.21
CA THR A 67 -1.43 1.97 1.03
C THR A 67 -1.78 2.18 -0.44
N THR A 68 -0.81 2.59 -1.27
CA THR A 68 -0.99 2.72 -2.73
C THR A 68 -1.24 1.36 -3.38
N ILE A 69 -0.50 0.31 -2.95
CA ILE A 69 -0.74 -1.08 -3.40
C ILE A 69 -2.15 -1.52 -3.04
N MET A 70 -2.58 -1.33 -1.78
CA MET A 70 -3.94 -1.70 -1.35
C MET A 70 -5.02 -0.98 -2.18
N ARG A 71 -4.84 0.31 -2.47
CA ARG A 71 -5.75 1.09 -3.33
C ARG A 71 -5.71 0.65 -4.79
N ALA A 72 -4.55 0.25 -5.29
CA ALA A 72 -4.42 -0.27 -6.65
C ALA A 72 -5.18 -1.59 -6.81
N VAL A 73 -5.11 -2.49 -5.82
CA VAL A 73 -5.91 -3.72 -5.78
C VAL A 73 -7.41 -3.40 -5.74
N GLN A 74 -7.83 -2.44 -4.91
CA GLN A 74 -9.22 -2.01 -4.84
C GLN A 74 -9.72 -1.44 -6.17
N ARG A 75 -8.90 -0.65 -6.85
CA ARG A 75 -9.21 -0.11 -8.18
C ARG A 75 -9.34 -1.23 -9.21
N LEU A 76 -8.39 -2.16 -9.23
CA LEU A 76 -8.41 -3.32 -10.11
C LEU A 76 -9.73 -4.10 -10.00
N PHE A 77 -10.20 -4.38 -8.78
CA PHE A 77 -11.44 -5.10 -8.55
C PHE A 77 -12.67 -4.31 -8.98
N ARG A 78 -12.65 -2.98 -8.88
CA ARG A 78 -13.77 -2.12 -9.30
C ARG A 78 -13.86 -1.96 -10.81
N GLU A 79 -12.73 -1.74 -11.46
CA GLU A 79 -12.69 -1.37 -12.88
C GLU A 79 -12.90 -2.58 -13.79
N ARG A 80 -12.57 -3.78 -13.33
CA ARG A 80 -12.67 -4.98 -14.15
C ARG A 80 -13.89 -5.82 -13.78
N PRO A 81 -14.79 -6.11 -14.74
CA PRO A 81 -16.01 -6.89 -14.50
C PRO A 81 -15.72 -8.33 -14.07
N GLU A 82 -14.58 -8.91 -14.46
CA GLU A 82 -14.16 -10.27 -14.08
C GLU A 82 -14.02 -10.42 -12.55
N TYR A 83 -13.76 -9.33 -11.85
CA TYR A 83 -13.61 -9.31 -10.38
C TYR A 83 -14.88 -8.87 -9.62
N ALA A 84 -16.04 -8.82 -10.27
CA ALA A 84 -17.29 -8.39 -9.62
C ALA A 84 -17.58 -9.10 -8.30
N ALA A 85 -17.27 -10.40 -8.20
CA ALA A 85 -17.48 -11.20 -7.00
C ALA A 85 -16.48 -10.90 -5.85
N PHE A 86 -15.42 -10.10 -6.10
CA PHE A 86 -14.33 -9.79 -5.17
C PHE A 86 -14.27 -8.31 -4.78
N ARG A 87 -15.27 -7.51 -5.17
CA ARG A 87 -15.33 -6.07 -4.89
C ARG A 87 -15.56 -5.73 -3.42
N ALA A 88 -16.04 -6.68 -2.63
CA ALA A 88 -16.17 -6.53 -1.18
C ALA A 88 -14.78 -6.44 -0.53
N MET A 89 -14.16 -5.26 -0.61
CA MET A 89 -12.83 -4.99 -0.08
C MET A 89 -12.88 -3.91 1.00
N ALA A 90 -12.44 -4.25 2.21
CA ALA A 90 -12.33 -3.33 3.32
C ALA A 90 -10.86 -2.91 3.54
N VAL A 91 -10.61 -1.62 3.68
CA VAL A 91 -9.31 -1.06 4.07
C VAL A 91 -9.47 -0.40 5.42
N ILE A 92 -8.79 -0.92 6.44
CA ILE A 92 -8.97 -0.53 7.83
C ILE A 92 -7.59 -0.24 8.44
N ASN A 93 -7.54 0.78 9.30
CA ASN A 93 -6.36 1.02 10.13
C ASN A 93 -6.42 0.12 11.36
N ALA A 94 -5.31 -0.53 11.71
CA ALA A 94 -5.22 -1.43 12.86
C ALA A 94 -5.70 -0.80 14.18
N ASN A 95 -5.44 0.50 14.38
CA ASN A 95 -5.88 1.23 15.57
C ASN A 95 -7.41 1.26 15.77
N LEU A 96 -8.20 1.14 14.70
CA LEU A 96 -9.65 1.15 14.77
C LEU A 96 -10.22 -0.20 15.25
N LEU A 97 -9.40 -1.25 15.27
CA LEU A 97 -9.79 -2.58 15.71
C LEU A 97 -9.69 -2.78 17.23
N VAL A 98 -9.22 -1.76 17.93
CA VAL A 98 -9.12 -1.76 19.40
C VAL A 98 -10.26 -1.00 20.03
N ASP A 99 -10.79 -1.54 21.12
CA ASP A 99 -11.53 -0.77 22.09
C ASP A 99 -10.55 -0.19 23.13
N ALA A 100 -10.30 1.11 23.09
CA ALA A 100 -9.31 1.75 23.94
C ALA A 100 -9.69 1.72 25.44
N GLU A 101 -10.99 1.63 25.76
CA GLU A 101 -11.47 1.58 27.14
C GLU A 101 -11.37 0.17 27.73
N ARG A 102 -11.69 -0.85 26.91
CA ARG A 102 -11.71 -2.25 27.34
C ARG A 102 -10.42 -2.99 27.05
N LEU A 103 -9.52 -2.38 26.25
CA LEU A 103 -8.27 -2.99 25.78
C LEU A 103 -8.49 -4.32 25.06
N GLU A 104 -9.59 -4.43 24.33
CA GLU A 104 -10.01 -5.65 23.64
C GLU A 104 -10.01 -5.48 22.13
N PHE A 105 -9.72 -6.58 21.44
CA PHE A 105 -9.91 -6.68 20.00
C PHE A 105 -11.40 -6.75 19.66
N ARG A 106 -11.81 -6.01 18.64
CA ARG A 106 -13.20 -5.91 18.17
C ARG A 106 -13.32 -6.51 16.76
N PRO A 107 -13.40 -7.85 16.64
CA PRO A 107 -13.59 -8.52 15.35
C PRO A 107 -14.89 -8.09 14.66
N ASP A 108 -15.90 -7.75 15.42
CA ASP A 108 -17.17 -7.20 14.94
C ASP A 108 -16.98 -5.92 14.11
N ARG A 109 -16.05 -5.04 14.46
CA ARG A 109 -15.74 -3.83 13.66
C ARG A 109 -15.16 -4.19 12.30
N LEU A 110 -14.29 -5.20 12.24
CA LEU A 110 -13.71 -5.67 10.99
C LEU A 110 -14.77 -6.27 10.08
N LEU A 111 -15.58 -7.19 10.62
CA LEU A 111 -16.64 -7.84 9.86
C LEU A 111 -17.77 -6.88 9.49
N ALA A 112 -18.09 -5.90 10.34
CA ALA A 112 -19.06 -4.84 10.00
C ALA A 112 -18.57 -3.97 8.82
N ALA A 113 -17.25 -3.68 8.74
CA ALA A 113 -16.70 -2.96 7.60
C ALA A 113 -16.78 -3.79 6.31
N VAL A 114 -16.52 -5.09 6.38
CA VAL A 114 -16.69 -6.03 5.24
C VAL A 114 -18.17 -6.13 4.84
N GLU A 115 -19.08 -6.27 5.81
CA GLU A 115 -20.54 -6.29 5.57
C GLU A 115 -21.00 -5.01 4.86
N GLY A 116 -20.57 -3.84 5.35
CA GLY A 116 -20.92 -2.57 4.72
C GLY A 116 -20.44 -2.48 3.26
N ARG A 117 -19.26 -3.02 2.95
CA ARG A 117 -18.77 -3.10 1.57
C ARG A 117 -19.54 -4.09 0.73
N ALA A 118 -19.83 -5.28 1.27
CA ALA A 118 -20.62 -6.29 0.57
C ALA A 118 -22.02 -5.77 0.21
N ARG A 119 -22.69 -5.09 1.12
CA ARG A 119 -23.99 -4.46 0.86
C ARG A 119 -23.93 -3.36 -0.20
N ALA A 120 -22.90 -2.52 -0.15
CA ALA A 120 -22.71 -1.46 -1.14
C ALA A 120 -22.51 -2.02 -2.56
N GLU A 121 -21.83 -3.16 -2.69
CA GLU A 121 -21.64 -3.81 -3.99
C GLU A 121 -22.88 -4.55 -4.48
N ILE A 122 -23.66 -5.15 -3.58
CA ILE A 122 -24.93 -5.80 -3.92
C ILE A 122 -26.00 -4.78 -4.36
N GLY A 123 -26.04 -3.60 -3.73
CA GLY A 123 -26.91 -2.48 -4.11
C GLY A 123 -28.39 -2.60 -3.74
N HIS A 124 -28.81 -3.72 -3.11
CA HIS A 124 -30.15 -3.94 -2.56
C HIS A 124 -30.04 -4.69 -1.23
N THR A 125 -31.15 -4.87 -0.50
CA THR A 125 -31.13 -5.71 0.71
C THR A 125 -30.84 -7.16 0.33
N PRO A 126 -29.68 -7.72 0.72
CA PRO A 126 -29.27 -9.06 0.31
C PRO A 126 -30.06 -10.16 1.02
N SER A 127 -30.16 -11.33 0.38
CA SER A 127 -30.52 -12.57 1.08
C SER A 127 -29.35 -13.02 2.00
N ALA A 128 -29.59 -13.94 2.91
CA ALA A 128 -28.58 -14.52 3.78
C ALA A 128 -27.42 -15.12 2.97
N GLU A 129 -27.75 -16.00 2.02
CA GLU A 129 -26.79 -16.70 1.16
C GLU A 129 -25.97 -15.75 0.27
N GLU A 130 -26.61 -14.69 -0.25
CA GLU A 130 -25.92 -13.68 -1.08
C GLU A 130 -24.90 -12.91 -0.26
N LEU A 131 -25.26 -12.49 0.96
CA LEU A 131 -24.37 -11.76 1.85
C LEU A 131 -23.20 -12.64 2.33
N GLU A 132 -23.48 -13.87 2.78
CA GLU A 132 -22.46 -14.85 3.19
C GLU A 132 -21.46 -15.14 2.07
N ARG A 133 -21.96 -15.42 0.85
CA ARG A 133 -21.10 -15.67 -0.31
C ARG A 133 -20.23 -14.48 -0.69
N THR A 134 -20.78 -13.26 -0.61
CA THR A 134 -20.04 -12.04 -0.96
C THR A 134 -18.99 -11.72 0.10
N MET A 135 -19.32 -11.86 1.37
CA MET A 135 -18.40 -11.64 2.47
C MET A 135 -17.28 -12.69 2.50
N ALA A 136 -17.57 -13.96 2.24
CA ALA A 136 -16.57 -15.02 2.23
C ALA A 136 -15.47 -14.83 1.16
N ARG A 137 -15.71 -14.01 0.14
CA ARG A 137 -14.74 -13.66 -0.93
C ARG A 137 -14.09 -12.30 -0.73
N ALA A 138 -14.26 -11.70 0.44
CA ALA A 138 -13.73 -10.36 0.70
C ALA A 138 -12.21 -10.34 0.76
N THR A 139 -11.66 -9.18 0.39
CA THR A 139 -10.26 -8.85 0.67
C THR A 139 -10.20 -7.83 1.82
N ILE A 140 -9.42 -8.15 2.83
CA ILE A 140 -9.26 -7.34 4.04
C ILE A 140 -7.86 -6.74 4.02
N CYS A 141 -7.78 -5.41 3.92
CA CYS A 141 -6.53 -4.68 4.03
C CYS A 141 -6.43 -4.04 5.41
N ILE A 142 -5.36 -4.33 6.13
CA ILE A 142 -5.09 -3.74 7.45
C ILE A 142 -3.81 -2.92 7.35
N ASP A 143 -3.94 -1.61 7.45
CA ASP A 143 -2.79 -0.69 7.46
C ASP A 143 -2.33 -0.41 8.89
N GLU A 144 -1.06 -0.05 9.05
CA GLU A 144 -0.40 0.22 10.33
C GLU A 144 -0.39 -0.98 11.30
N ILE A 145 -0.20 -2.20 10.77
CA ILE A 145 -0.22 -3.43 11.58
C ILE A 145 0.96 -3.49 12.57
N ASP A 146 2.04 -2.76 12.32
CA ASP A 146 3.17 -2.60 13.22
C ASP A 146 2.79 -1.97 14.57
N LYS A 147 1.70 -1.20 14.62
CA LYS A 147 1.14 -0.65 15.86
C LYS A 147 0.53 -1.73 16.78
N MET A 148 0.31 -2.93 16.24
CA MET A 148 -0.14 -4.12 16.96
C MET A 148 1.02 -4.94 17.54
N SER A 149 2.23 -4.40 17.56
CA SER A 149 3.40 -5.07 18.16
C SER A 149 3.15 -5.44 19.61
N ALA A 150 3.58 -6.62 20.03
CA ALA A 150 3.58 -7.08 21.42
C ALA A 150 4.52 -6.28 22.31
N LYS A 151 5.37 -5.45 21.72
CA LYS A 151 6.31 -4.56 22.41
C LYS A 151 6.09 -3.12 21.92
N LEU A 152 5.98 -2.18 22.83
CA LEU A 152 5.93 -0.76 22.54
C LEU A 152 7.01 -0.04 23.37
N ALA A 153 7.96 0.61 22.70
CA ALA A 153 9.11 1.25 23.35
C ALA A 153 9.86 0.31 24.34
N GLY A 154 10.05 -0.95 23.95
CA GLY A 154 10.73 -1.97 24.77
C GLY A 154 9.90 -2.57 25.91
N LYS A 155 8.65 -2.12 26.11
CA LYS A 155 7.74 -2.65 27.14
C LYS A 155 6.71 -3.58 26.50
N ALA A 156 6.24 -4.57 27.27
CA ALA A 156 5.16 -5.45 26.83
C ALA A 156 3.87 -4.65 26.52
N ASN A 157 3.23 -4.99 25.41
CA ASN A 157 1.96 -4.41 24.97
C ASN A 157 0.88 -5.50 24.90
N PRO A 158 0.13 -5.75 25.99
CA PRO A 158 -0.90 -6.80 26.02
C PRO A 158 -2.00 -6.59 24.96
N ILE A 159 -2.31 -5.33 24.64
CA ILE A 159 -3.29 -4.97 23.60
C ILE A 159 -2.80 -5.48 22.23
N GLY A 160 -1.54 -5.23 21.91
CA GLY A 160 -0.94 -5.70 20.67
C GLY A 160 -0.98 -7.23 20.56
N ILE A 161 -0.74 -7.95 21.67
CA ILE A 161 -0.85 -9.42 21.71
C ILE A 161 -2.30 -9.84 21.45
N ALA A 162 -3.27 -9.26 22.16
CA ALA A 162 -4.69 -9.61 22.01
C ALA A 162 -5.18 -9.35 20.57
N LEU A 163 -4.73 -8.25 19.95
CA LEU A 163 -5.05 -7.92 18.56
C LEU A 163 -4.50 -8.96 17.58
N GLN A 164 -3.23 -9.32 17.71
CA GLN A 164 -2.62 -10.34 16.86
C GLN A 164 -3.31 -11.70 17.02
N GLN A 165 -3.67 -12.10 18.25
CA GLN A 165 -4.40 -13.32 18.51
C GLN A 165 -5.82 -13.30 17.91
N GLY A 166 -6.53 -12.19 18.01
CA GLY A 166 -7.85 -12.03 17.43
C GLY A 166 -7.83 -12.08 15.89
N LEU A 167 -6.85 -11.44 15.26
CA LEU A 167 -6.66 -11.54 13.80
C LEU A 167 -6.22 -12.94 13.38
N LEU A 168 -5.38 -13.61 14.16
CA LEU A 168 -4.95 -14.98 13.91
C LEU A 168 -6.16 -15.89 13.73
N THR A 169 -7.15 -15.82 14.62
CA THR A 169 -8.37 -16.63 14.54
C THR A 169 -9.11 -16.43 13.20
N LEU A 170 -9.17 -15.19 12.70
CA LEU A 170 -9.79 -14.91 11.41
C LEU A 170 -8.97 -15.42 10.23
N MET A 171 -7.64 -15.29 10.30
CA MET A 171 -6.72 -15.72 9.25
C MET A 171 -6.53 -17.24 9.19
N GLU A 172 -6.80 -17.96 10.28
CA GLU A 172 -6.80 -19.42 10.32
C GLU A 172 -7.98 -20.05 9.61
N GLY A 173 -9.00 -19.27 9.38
CA GLY A 173 -10.22 -19.72 8.73
C GLY A 173 -11.21 -20.32 9.73
N SER A 174 -12.13 -19.49 10.19
CA SER A 174 -13.19 -19.87 11.13
C SER A 174 -14.57 -19.48 10.59
N LEU A 175 -15.60 -20.10 11.16
CA LEU A 175 -16.98 -19.64 11.02
C LEU A 175 -17.23 -18.59 12.11
N VAL A 176 -17.51 -17.37 11.70
CA VAL A 176 -17.71 -16.25 12.63
C VAL A 176 -19.16 -15.79 12.57
N PRO A 177 -19.90 -15.87 13.69
CA PRO A 177 -21.28 -15.42 13.72
C PRO A 177 -21.35 -13.89 13.66
N ILE A 178 -22.15 -13.37 12.74
CA ILE A 178 -22.51 -11.96 12.67
C ILE A 178 -24.02 -11.80 12.70
N ARG A 179 -24.49 -10.75 13.35
CA ARG A 179 -25.91 -10.43 13.43
C ARG A 179 -26.23 -9.29 12.48
N CYS A 180 -27.00 -9.56 11.43
CA CYS A 180 -27.28 -8.61 10.38
C CYS A 180 -28.72 -8.73 9.85
N ARG A 181 -29.21 -7.67 9.21
CA ARG A 181 -30.51 -7.67 8.53
C ARG A 181 -30.36 -8.26 7.14
N VAL A 182 -31.24 -9.21 6.80
CA VAL A 182 -31.27 -9.84 5.48
C VAL A 182 -32.69 -9.92 4.98
N ARG A 183 -32.86 -10.07 3.69
CA ARG A 183 -34.16 -10.27 3.04
C ARG A 183 -34.58 -11.72 3.19
N ALA A 184 -35.80 -11.93 3.70
CA ALA A 184 -36.49 -13.21 3.78
C ALA A 184 -37.86 -13.07 3.09
N GLY A 185 -37.95 -13.49 1.83
CA GLY A 185 -39.10 -13.21 0.97
C GLY A 185 -39.27 -11.71 0.71
N GLU A 186 -40.46 -11.17 1.08
CA GLU A 186 -40.78 -9.73 0.93
C GLU A 186 -40.44 -8.89 2.17
N ARG A 187 -39.92 -9.49 3.24
CA ARG A 187 -39.64 -8.81 4.51
C ARG A 187 -38.16 -8.82 4.81
N GLU A 188 -37.72 -7.84 5.60
CA GLU A 188 -36.41 -7.85 6.22
C GLU A 188 -36.46 -8.42 7.62
N GLU A 189 -35.53 -9.27 7.96
CA GLU A 189 -35.40 -9.83 9.29
C GLU A 189 -33.96 -9.79 9.79
N LEU A 190 -33.80 -9.79 11.11
CA LEU A 190 -32.53 -9.86 11.77
C LEU A 190 -32.12 -11.31 11.94
N ARG A 191 -31.07 -11.76 11.27
CA ARG A 191 -30.52 -13.12 11.37
C ARG A 191 -29.07 -13.12 11.85
N THR A 192 -28.69 -14.21 12.48
CA THR A 192 -27.29 -14.54 12.72
C THR A 192 -26.79 -15.37 11.54
N LEU A 193 -25.80 -14.88 10.83
CA LEU A 193 -25.11 -15.57 9.73
C LEU A 193 -23.77 -16.08 10.21
N GLU A 194 -23.30 -17.20 9.67
CA GLU A 194 -21.97 -17.73 9.93
C GLU A 194 -21.06 -17.45 8.74
N ILE A 195 -20.17 -16.49 8.90
CA ILE A 195 -19.25 -16.06 7.83
C ILE A 195 -18.01 -16.93 7.84
N ASP A 196 -17.77 -17.63 6.74
CA ASP A 196 -16.58 -18.44 6.51
C ASP A 196 -15.40 -17.55 6.07
N THR A 197 -14.39 -17.43 6.92
CA THR A 197 -13.23 -16.59 6.64
C THR A 197 -12.11 -17.31 5.87
N ARG A 198 -12.21 -18.62 5.61
CA ARG A 198 -11.18 -19.43 4.93
C ARG A 198 -10.79 -18.95 3.54
N ARG A 199 -11.70 -18.26 2.86
CA ARG A 199 -11.50 -17.73 1.51
C ARG A 199 -11.23 -16.22 1.48
N MET A 200 -11.24 -15.56 2.62
CA MET A 200 -10.87 -14.15 2.71
C MET A 200 -9.36 -14.01 2.49
N MET A 201 -8.95 -12.97 1.76
CA MET A 201 -7.55 -12.63 1.58
C MET A 201 -7.18 -11.46 2.50
N PHE A 202 -6.08 -11.57 3.22
CA PHE A 202 -5.57 -10.50 4.07
C PHE A 202 -4.30 -9.88 3.45
N ILE A 203 -4.31 -8.56 3.30
CA ILE A 203 -3.15 -7.76 2.92
C ILE A 203 -2.87 -6.79 4.05
N CYS A 204 -1.87 -7.10 4.85
CA CYS A 204 -1.48 -6.27 5.98
C CYS A 204 -0.28 -5.39 5.62
N GLY A 205 -0.24 -4.16 6.14
CA GLY A 205 0.87 -3.25 5.89
C GLY A 205 1.31 -2.52 7.15
N GLY A 206 2.61 -2.35 7.32
CA GLY A 206 3.19 -1.60 8.44
C GLY A 206 4.49 -0.90 8.08
N ALA A 207 4.80 0.19 8.78
CA ALA A 207 6.06 0.91 8.60
C ALA A 207 7.23 0.16 9.25
N PHE A 208 6.98 -0.53 10.36
CA PHE A 208 7.97 -1.24 11.15
C PHE A 208 9.19 -0.36 11.45
N GLU A 209 8.92 0.85 11.96
CA GLU A 209 9.96 1.80 12.35
C GLU A 209 10.93 1.16 13.34
N GLY A 210 12.23 1.27 13.08
CA GLY A 210 13.28 0.63 13.90
C GLY A 210 13.65 -0.79 13.47
N LEU A 211 12.88 -1.45 12.58
CA LEU A 211 13.26 -2.77 12.07
C LEU A 211 14.57 -2.73 11.27
N TYR A 212 14.78 -1.67 10.49
CA TYR A 212 16.03 -1.47 9.76
C TYR A 212 17.23 -1.41 10.72
N GLU A 213 17.16 -0.58 11.74
CA GLU A 213 18.20 -0.40 12.75
C GLU A 213 18.43 -1.69 13.55
N GLN A 214 17.36 -2.42 13.87
CA GLN A 214 17.44 -3.71 14.56
C GLN A 214 18.21 -4.74 13.73
N VAL A 215 17.85 -4.91 12.45
CA VAL A 215 18.53 -5.84 11.54
C VAL A 215 19.96 -5.40 11.28
N TYR A 216 20.20 -4.12 11.08
CA TYR A 216 21.55 -3.57 10.90
C TYR A 216 22.42 -3.86 12.12
N ALA A 217 21.95 -3.58 13.34
CA ALA A 217 22.67 -3.85 14.57
C ALA A 217 23.01 -5.35 14.71
N ARG A 218 22.09 -6.25 14.36
CA ARG A 218 22.33 -7.70 14.35
C ARG A 218 23.42 -8.09 13.36
N VAL A 219 23.40 -7.48 12.16
CA VAL A 219 24.33 -7.81 11.07
C VAL A 219 25.76 -7.36 11.38
N ILE A 220 25.93 -6.19 12.02
CA ILE A 220 27.25 -5.66 12.37
C ILE A 220 27.78 -6.13 13.72
N ALA A 221 26.98 -6.90 14.48
CA ALA A 221 27.37 -7.39 15.80
C ALA A 221 28.65 -8.22 15.72
N PRO A 222 29.56 -8.12 16.73
CA PRO A 222 30.73 -8.97 16.82
C PRO A 222 30.34 -10.44 16.77
N GLY A 223 30.96 -11.21 15.87
CA GLY A 223 30.66 -12.64 15.70
C GLY A 223 29.52 -12.97 14.74
N SER A 224 28.86 -11.99 14.11
CA SER A 224 27.81 -12.23 13.10
C SER A 224 28.30 -13.00 11.87
N GLY A 225 29.60 -12.96 11.56
CA GLY A 225 30.19 -13.58 10.37
C GLY A 225 29.80 -12.91 9.05
N VAL A 226 29.00 -11.85 9.09
CA VAL A 226 28.54 -11.13 7.91
C VAL A 226 29.54 -10.04 7.53
N LYS A 227 29.95 -10.04 6.26
CA LYS A 227 30.75 -8.95 5.67
C LYS A 227 29.84 -8.09 4.80
N LEU A 228 29.61 -6.85 5.21
CA LEU A 228 28.91 -5.88 4.39
C LEU A 228 29.75 -5.49 3.17
N ARG A 229 29.11 -5.36 2.02
CA ARG A 229 29.76 -4.88 0.80
C ARG A 229 30.06 -3.38 0.94
N SER A 230 31.33 -3.01 0.82
CA SER A 230 31.73 -1.61 0.74
C SER A 230 32.00 -1.26 -0.72
N THR A 231 31.34 -0.21 -1.18
CA THR A 231 31.56 0.34 -2.53
C THR A 231 32.37 1.62 -2.40
N MET A 232 33.35 1.80 -3.24
CA MET A 232 34.13 3.04 -3.30
C MET A 232 33.33 4.07 -4.09
N VAL A 233 32.91 5.14 -3.43
CA VAL A 233 32.15 6.25 -4.03
C VAL A 233 33.00 7.50 -4.01
N GLN A 234 33.07 8.18 -5.15
CA GLN A 234 33.75 9.48 -5.25
C GLN A 234 32.77 10.55 -4.75
N SER A 235 33.12 11.26 -3.68
CA SER A 235 32.33 12.38 -3.19
C SER A 235 32.47 13.59 -4.10
N ALA A 236 31.56 14.57 -4.02
CA ALA A 236 31.54 15.78 -4.82
C ALA A 236 32.85 16.58 -4.70
N ASP A 237 33.63 16.41 -3.63
CA ASP A 237 34.90 17.03 -3.36
C ASP A 237 36.10 16.27 -3.98
N GLY A 238 35.83 15.25 -4.82
CA GLY A 238 36.85 14.41 -5.45
C GLY A 238 37.48 13.35 -4.54
N ASN A 239 37.11 13.28 -3.26
CA ASN A 239 37.65 12.32 -2.31
C ASN A 239 36.94 10.96 -2.46
N LEU A 240 37.73 9.87 -2.40
CA LEU A 240 37.20 8.51 -2.38
C LEU A 240 36.77 8.15 -0.96
N ARG A 241 35.49 7.76 -0.79
CA ARG A 241 34.97 7.26 0.46
C ARG A 241 34.46 5.83 0.27
N PHE A 242 34.63 4.99 1.29
CA PHE A 242 33.99 3.69 1.34
C PHE A 242 32.59 3.88 1.90
N GLU A 243 31.57 3.65 1.09
CA GLU A 243 30.19 3.55 1.55
C GLU A 243 29.84 2.09 1.75
N THR A 244 29.46 1.75 2.96
CA THR A 244 28.96 0.41 3.29
C THR A 244 27.50 0.35 2.92
N ARG A 245 27.16 -0.47 1.92
CA ARG A 245 25.80 -0.64 1.47
C ARG A 245 25.11 -1.73 2.30
N PHE A 246 24.03 -1.35 2.97
CA PHE A 246 23.15 -2.27 3.66
C PHE A 246 21.75 -2.18 3.03
N ALA A 247 21.24 -3.31 2.57
CA ALA A 247 19.87 -3.42 2.07
C ALA A 247 19.10 -4.37 2.99
N LEU A 248 18.01 -3.89 3.58
CA LEU A 248 17.19 -4.69 4.51
C LEU A 248 16.81 -6.05 3.91
N GLY A 249 16.42 -6.08 2.62
CA GLY A 249 16.00 -7.30 1.94
C GLY A 249 17.06 -8.40 1.83
N GLU A 250 18.35 -8.06 1.91
CA GLU A 250 19.43 -9.05 1.85
C GLU A 250 19.65 -9.77 3.19
N PHE A 251 19.27 -9.12 4.30
CA PHE A 251 19.61 -9.58 5.65
C PHE A 251 18.38 -9.87 6.53
N PHE A 252 17.20 -9.50 6.08
CA PHE A 252 15.95 -9.71 6.79
C PHE A 252 15.68 -11.22 7.01
N ARG A 253 15.20 -11.55 8.21
CA ARG A 253 14.75 -12.88 8.61
C ARG A 253 13.41 -12.76 9.34
N MET A 254 12.63 -13.84 9.37
CA MET A 254 11.37 -13.86 10.09
C MET A 254 11.54 -13.59 11.59
N GLU A 255 12.66 -14.02 12.16
CA GLU A 255 13.02 -13.78 13.56
C GLU A 255 13.12 -12.30 13.90
N ASP A 256 13.48 -11.45 12.93
CA ASP A 256 13.54 -10.01 13.12
C ASP A 256 12.14 -9.43 13.39
N LEU A 257 11.07 -10.00 12.78
CA LEU A 257 9.71 -9.64 13.11
C LEU A 257 9.30 -10.10 14.52
N PHE A 258 9.77 -11.27 14.96
CA PHE A 258 9.48 -11.77 16.31
C PHE A 258 10.16 -10.89 17.36
N GLU A 259 11.40 -10.49 17.13
CA GLU A 259 12.10 -9.52 17.99
C GLU A 259 11.41 -8.16 18.01
N TYR A 260 10.92 -7.71 16.87
CA TYR A 260 10.13 -6.47 16.76
C TYR A 260 8.85 -6.52 17.59
N GLY A 261 8.29 -7.72 17.79
CA GLY A 261 7.10 -7.96 18.61
C GLY A 261 5.90 -8.51 17.84
N MET A 262 6.14 -9.07 16.66
CA MET A 262 5.13 -9.90 16.01
C MET A 262 5.10 -11.29 16.66
N VAL A 263 3.89 -11.73 17.06
CA VAL A 263 3.72 -13.08 17.63
C VAL A 263 4.03 -14.11 16.54
N PRO A 264 4.91 -15.11 16.82
CA PRO A 264 5.35 -16.07 15.80
C PRO A 264 4.20 -16.78 15.07
N GLN A 265 3.16 -17.20 15.79
CA GLN A 265 1.97 -17.85 15.23
C GLN A 265 1.23 -16.94 14.26
N PHE A 266 1.13 -15.64 14.58
CA PHE A 266 0.49 -14.65 13.71
C PHE A 266 1.34 -14.36 12.48
N ALA A 267 2.65 -14.15 12.65
CA ALA A 267 3.56 -13.87 11.54
C ALA A 267 3.63 -15.07 10.56
N SER A 268 3.51 -16.31 11.04
CA SER A 268 3.50 -17.52 10.20
C SER A 268 2.25 -17.67 9.31
N ARG A 269 1.21 -16.86 9.50
CA ARG A 269 0.01 -16.84 8.65
C ARG A 269 0.17 -16.03 7.37
N PHE A 270 1.27 -15.32 7.24
CA PHE A 270 1.58 -14.63 5.99
C PHE A 270 2.37 -15.57 5.07
N GLU A 271 1.81 -15.88 3.90
CA GLU A 271 2.50 -16.67 2.86
C GLU A 271 3.75 -15.93 2.35
N SER A 272 3.67 -14.59 2.32
CA SER A 272 4.77 -13.75 1.87
C SER A 272 4.90 -12.49 2.73
N VAL A 273 6.12 -12.24 3.20
CA VAL A 273 6.54 -10.97 3.79
C VAL A 273 7.30 -10.20 2.70
N LEU A 274 6.74 -9.09 2.28
CA LEU A 274 7.16 -8.30 1.14
C LEU A 274 7.79 -6.99 1.61
N LEU A 275 9.10 -6.86 1.41
CA LEU A 275 9.86 -5.68 1.80
C LEU A 275 9.81 -4.66 0.65
N LEU A 276 9.17 -3.51 0.90
CA LEU A 276 9.11 -2.43 -0.07
C LEU A 276 10.47 -1.71 -0.15
N ALA A 277 10.93 -1.51 -1.37
CA ALA A 277 12.16 -0.78 -1.62
C ALA A 277 12.00 0.72 -1.29
N GLU A 278 13.09 1.35 -0.89
CA GLU A 278 13.16 2.81 -0.81
C GLU A 278 13.04 3.41 -2.22
N LEU A 279 12.34 4.54 -2.30
CA LEU A 279 12.10 5.21 -3.57
C LEU A 279 13.33 6.02 -3.96
N THR A 280 13.97 5.62 -5.06
CA THR A 280 15.12 6.33 -5.62
C THR A 280 14.69 7.62 -6.32
N LEU A 281 15.64 8.55 -6.52
CA LEU A 281 15.40 9.81 -7.22
C LEU A 281 14.66 9.66 -8.57
N PRO A 282 15.06 8.75 -9.48
CA PRO A 282 14.31 8.55 -10.73
C PRO A 282 12.86 8.11 -10.50
N VAL A 283 12.63 7.22 -9.52
CA VAL A 283 11.28 6.76 -9.18
C VAL A 283 10.45 7.89 -8.58
N LEU A 284 11.03 8.74 -7.72
CA LEU A 284 10.34 9.91 -7.17
C LEU A 284 9.94 10.92 -8.25
N GLN A 285 10.82 11.15 -9.24
CA GLN A 285 10.51 11.99 -10.41
C GLN A 285 9.36 11.40 -11.24
N GLN A 286 9.39 10.09 -11.46
CA GLN A 286 8.35 9.40 -12.19
C GLN A 286 7.02 9.43 -11.42
N ILE A 287 7.03 9.19 -10.10
CA ILE A 287 5.83 9.30 -9.25
C ILE A 287 5.23 10.71 -9.34
N LEU A 288 6.06 11.75 -9.26
CA LEU A 288 5.57 13.13 -9.35
C LEU A 288 4.82 13.39 -10.64
N ARG A 289 5.36 12.93 -11.77
CA ARG A 289 4.83 13.21 -13.11
C ARG A 289 3.69 12.28 -13.53
N GLU A 290 3.81 10.99 -13.23
CA GLU A 290 3.01 9.94 -13.87
C GLU A 290 1.98 9.31 -12.94
N ALA A 291 2.26 9.23 -11.62
CA ALA A 291 1.34 8.56 -10.71
C ALA A 291 -0.04 9.24 -10.71
N PRO A 292 -1.15 8.50 -10.85
CA PRO A 292 -2.50 9.06 -10.95
C PRO A 292 -2.88 9.94 -9.76
N GLU A 293 -2.39 9.62 -8.56
CA GLU A 293 -2.66 10.37 -7.33
C GLU A 293 -1.50 11.28 -6.91
N SER A 294 -0.57 11.59 -7.82
CA SER A 294 0.55 12.47 -7.53
C SER A 294 0.06 13.88 -7.14
N PRO A 295 0.81 14.63 -6.34
CA PRO A 295 0.46 16.00 -6.02
C PRO A 295 0.35 16.87 -7.28
N PHE A 296 1.20 16.64 -8.27
CA PHE A 296 1.17 17.36 -9.54
C PHE A 296 -0.13 17.08 -10.32
N ARG A 297 -0.55 15.82 -10.46
CA ARG A 297 -1.80 15.46 -11.16
C ARG A 297 -3.04 16.03 -10.48
N ARG A 298 -3.03 16.12 -9.16
CA ARG A 298 -4.12 16.75 -8.40
C ARG A 298 -4.22 18.24 -8.69
N SER A 299 -3.08 18.95 -8.68
CA SER A 299 -3.05 20.37 -9.04
C SER A 299 -3.39 20.59 -10.52
N GLN A 300 -2.98 19.69 -11.42
CA GLN A 300 -3.43 19.75 -12.82
C GLN A 300 -4.97 19.71 -12.94
N ALA A 301 -5.61 18.79 -12.21
CA ALA A 301 -7.08 18.70 -12.21
C ALA A 301 -7.73 19.97 -11.62
N TYR A 302 -7.16 20.54 -10.57
CA TYR A 302 -7.63 21.77 -9.96
C TYR A 302 -7.54 22.97 -10.92
N PHE A 303 -6.40 23.15 -11.59
CA PHE A 303 -6.19 24.24 -12.55
C PHE A 303 -7.00 24.04 -13.84
N ALA A 304 -7.14 22.80 -14.30
CA ALA A 304 -7.95 22.49 -15.48
C ALA A 304 -9.41 22.90 -15.31
N ALA A 305 -9.98 22.79 -14.10
CA ALA A 305 -11.32 23.26 -13.78
C ALA A 305 -11.47 24.80 -13.93
N GLN A 306 -10.35 25.55 -13.96
CA GLN A 306 -10.30 27.00 -14.14
C GLN A 306 -9.84 27.41 -15.54
N GLY A 307 -9.74 26.47 -16.49
CA GLY A 307 -9.27 26.72 -17.84
C GLY A 307 -7.75 26.92 -17.96
N ILE A 308 -6.99 26.49 -16.94
CA ILE A 308 -5.54 26.62 -16.89
C ILE A 308 -4.88 25.24 -17.08
N ALA A 309 -4.00 25.11 -18.07
CA ALA A 309 -3.18 23.92 -18.27
C ALA A 309 -1.90 24.04 -17.43
N LEU A 310 -1.79 23.23 -16.37
CA LEU A 310 -0.60 23.17 -15.52
C LEU A 310 0.45 22.24 -16.11
N GLU A 311 1.67 22.73 -16.25
CA GLU A 311 2.85 21.98 -16.68
C GLU A 311 3.98 22.11 -15.68
N ILE A 312 4.94 21.17 -15.72
CA ILE A 312 6.16 21.20 -14.91
C ILE A 312 7.35 20.89 -15.79
N ASP A 313 8.40 21.71 -15.75
CA ASP A 313 9.60 21.43 -16.50
C ASP A 313 10.45 20.33 -15.88
N ALA A 314 11.45 19.86 -16.62
CA ALA A 314 12.30 18.75 -16.17
C ALA A 314 13.14 19.12 -14.94
N GLU A 315 13.63 20.37 -14.89
CA GLU A 315 14.43 20.88 -13.79
C GLU A 315 13.61 21.01 -12.51
N ALA A 316 12.38 21.57 -12.60
CA ALA A 316 11.50 21.67 -11.45
C ALA A 316 11.15 20.30 -10.87
N ALA A 317 10.83 19.33 -11.73
CA ALA A 317 10.54 17.96 -11.27
C ALA A 317 11.76 17.31 -10.61
N ALA A 318 12.97 17.53 -11.14
CA ALA A 318 14.21 17.04 -10.54
C ALA A 318 14.43 17.65 -9.15
N LEU A 319 14.36 18.97 -9.02
CA LEU A 319 14.56 19.68 -7.76
C LEU A 319 13.54 19.28 -6.67
N VAL A 320 12.27 19.09 -7.03
CA VAL A 320 11.23 18.60 -6.11
C VAL A 320 11.58 17.19 -5.63
N ALA A 321 11.98 16.30 -6.53
CA ALA A 321 12.34 14.94 -6.19
C ALA A 321 13.63 14.85 -5.35
N GLU A 322 14.66 15.61 -5.66
CA GLU A 322 15.91 15.71 -4.88
C GLU A 322 15.64 16.18 -3.45
N GLN A 323 14.81 17.21 -3.30
CA GLN A 323 14.44 17.71 -1.98
C GLN A 323 13.59 16.69 -1.20
N ALA A 324 12.74 15.91 -1.88
CA ALA A 324 11.99 14.84 -1.26
C ALA A 324 12.89 13.66 -0.84
N GLU A 325 13.88 13.30 -1.66
CA GLU A 325 14.85 12.24 -1.36
C GLU A 325 15.68 12.55 -0.10
N ARG A 326 16.06 13.81 0.12
CA ARG A 326 16.76 14.24 1.35
C ARG A 326 15.95 13.95 2.62
N SER A 327 14.63 13.78 2.49
CA SER A 327 13.72 13.38 3.56
C SER A 327 13.42 11.87 3.51
N ALA A 328 14.45 11.04 3.37
CA ALA A 328 14.38 9.60 3.07
C ALA A 328 13.33 8.81 3.88
N ARG A 329 13.09 9.17 5.15
CA ARG A 329 12.09 8.52 6.01
C ARG A 329 10.64 8.80 5.60
N MET A 330 10.37 9.80 4.76
CA MET A 330 9.03 10.20 4.34
C MET A 330 8.62 9.68 2.96
N GLY A 331 9.56 9.15 2.17
CA GLY A 331 9.29 8.61 0.82
C GLY A 331 8.46 9.56 -0.05
N ALA A 332 7.48 9.03 -0.78
CA ALA A 332 6.59 9.83 -1.64
C ALA A 332 5.73 10.88 -0.88
N ARG A 333 5.59 10.78 0.45
CA ARG A 333 4.93 11.84 1.23
C ARG A 333 5.71 13.14 1.22
N ALA A 334 7.05 13.07 1.14
CA ALA A 334 7.90 14.25 1.01
C ALA A 334 7.66 14.99 -0.30
N LEU A 335 7.40 14.28 -1.41
CA LEU A 335 7.01 14.91 -2.69
C LEU A 335 5.83 15.85 -2.52
N ARG A 336 4.80 15.40 -1.79
CA ARG A 336 3.62 16.23 -1.53
C ARG A 336 3.96 17.48 -0.74
N ALA A 337 4.75 17.34 0.31
CA ALA A 337 5.12 18.47 1.18
C ALA A 337 5.97 19.50 0.41
N VAL A 338 6.92 19.05 -0.40
CA VAL A 338 7.77 19.92 -1.22
C VAL A 338 6.97 20.58 -2.33
N PHE A 339 6.22 19.79 -3.11
CA PHE A 339 5.43 20.31 -4.23
C PHE A 339 4.35 21.30 -3.77
N SER A 340 3.67 21.04 -2.65
CA SER A 340 2.66 21.95 -2.10
C SER A 340 3.23 23.34 -1.78
N ARG A 341 4.49 23.45 -1.34
CA ARG A 341 5.12 24.76 -1.08
C ARG A 341 5.29 25.57 -2.34
N VAL A 342 5.53 24.89 -3.47
CA VAL A 342 5.71 25.54 -4.77
C VAL A 342 4.37 25.96 -5.36
N VAL A 343 3.37 25.09 -5.28
CA VAL A 343 2.10 25.28 -5.98
C VAL A 343 1.07 26.09 -5.18
N ALA A 344 1.10 26.06 -3.84
CA ALA A 344 0.10 26.72 -3.01
C ALA A 344 -0.05 28.23 -3.28
N PRO A 345 1.00 29.05 -3.49
CA PRO A 345 0.84 30.44 -3.87
C PRO A 345 0.14 30.63 -5.23
N LEU A 346 0.41 29.70 -6.17
CA LEU A 346 -0.18 29.70 -7.50
C LEU A 346 -1.66 29.25 -7.48
N GLU A 347 -1.99 28.29 -6.59
CA GLU A 347 -3.37 27.86 -6.35
C GLU A 347 -4.20 28.95 -5.66
N PHE A 348 -3.57 29.74 -4.77
CA PHE A 348 -4.23 30.82 -4.04
C PHE A 348 -4.59 32.01 -4.96
N ASP A 349 -3.65 32.46 -5.78
CA ASP A 349 -3.87 33.54 -6.73
C ASP A 349 -3.15 33.27 -8.06
N PRO A 350 -3.74 32.46 -8.94
CA PRO A 350 -3.13 32.17 -10.24
C PRO A 350 -3.02 33.40 -11.13
N TRP A 351 -3.98 34.32 -11.06
CA TRP A 351 -4.05 35.53 -11.90
C TRP A 351 -3.05 36.59 -11.46
N GLY A 352 -2.86 36.78 -10.17
CA GLY A 352 -1.87 37.71 -9.61
C GLY A 352 -0.44 37.19 -9.66
N SER A 353 -0.23 35.90 -9.97
CA SER A 353 1.11 35.29 -10.03
C SER A 353 2.02 35.85 -11.13
N GLY A 354 1.44 36.44 -12.19
CA GLY A 354 2.16 36.86 -13.38
C GLY A 354 2.75 35.73 -14.23
N ALA A 355 2.47 34.48 -13.87
CA ALA A 355 3.03 33.30 -14.52
C ALA A 355 2.12 32.68 -15.59
N LEU A 356 0.88 33.17 -15.73
CA LEU A 356 -0.08 32.70 -16.72
C LEU A 356 0.27 33.21 -18.13
N GLN A 357 0.27 32.31 -19.09
CA GLN A 357 0.46 32.64 -20.52
C GLN A 357 -0.78 32.20 -21.30
N PRO A 358 -1.36 33.10 -22.14
CA PRO A 358 -2.47 32.72 -23.02
C PRO A 358 -2.09 31.55 -23.92
N ASN A 359 -3.02 30.60 -24.15
CA ASN A 359 -2.80 29.49 -25.07
C ASN A 359 -3.70 29.61 -26.32
N GLU A 360 -3.39 28.84 -27.36
CA GLU A 360 -4.10 28.85 -28.64
C GLU A 360 -5.56 28.36 -28.55
N ARG A 361 -5.94 27.70 -27.42
CA ARG A 361 -7.28 27.16 -27.19
C ARG A 361 -8.21 28.12 -26.41
N GLY A 362 -7.79 29.37 -26.21
CA GLY A 362 -8.56 30.37 -25.47
C GLY A 362 -8.52 30.25 -23.96
N GLY A 363 -7.59 29.42 -23.42
CA GLY A 363 -7.28 29.27 -22.00
C GLY A 363 -5.89 29.82 -21.67
N PHE A 364 -5.33 29.34 -20.56
CA PHE A 364 -4.01 29.73 -20.09
C PHE A 364 -3.11 28.52 -19.82
N ASN A 365 -1.82 28.69 -19.99
CA ASN A 365 -0.79 27.75 -19.54
C ASN A 365 -0.09 28.31 -18.31
N LEU A 366 0.21 27.45 -17.35
CA LEU A 366 1.00 27.73 -16.16
C LEU A 366 2.14 26.73 -16.10
N LEU A 367 3.37 27.18 -16.29
CA LEU A 367 4.57 26.32 -16.23
C LEU A 367 5.26 26.50 -14.89
N ILE A 368 5.37 25.41 -14.12
CA ILE A 368 6.21 25.37 -12.93
C ILE A 368 7.66 25.18 -13.39
N THR A 369 8.51 26.16 -13.10
CA THR A 369 9.93 26.17 -13.49
C THR A 369 10.87 25.85 -12.34
N GLY A 370 12.10 25.39 -12.67
CA GLY A 370 13.15 25.17 -11.68
C GLY A 370 13.44 26.41 -10.82
N ALA A 371 13.33 27.63 -11.41
CA ALA A 371 13.49 28.88 -10.65
C ALA A 371 12.44 29.06 -9.56
N MET A 372 11.17 28.76 -9.86
CA MET A 372 10.07 28.82 -8.87
C MET A 372 10.32 27.84 -7.71
N VAL A 373 10.77 26.62 -8.02
CA VAL A 373 11.10 25.61 -6.99
C VAL A 373 12.23 26.12 -6.09
N ARG A 374 13.32 26.64 -6.66
CA ARG A 374 14.43 27.20 -5.87
C ARG A 374 13.97 28.32 -4.95
N ALA A 375 13.18 29.26 -5.46
CA ALA A 375 12.65 30.38 -4.66
C ALA A 375 11.78 29.89 -3.50
N ALA A 376 10.88 28.92 -3.74
CA ALA A 376 10.03 28.35 -2.70
C ALA A 376 10.83 27.58 -1.61
N LEU A 377 11.91 26.92 -2.02
CA LEU A 377 12.78 26.21 -1.07
C LEU A 377 13.62 27.16 -0.22
N GLN A 378 14.12 28.27 -0.81
CA GLN A 378 14.87 29.31 -0.10
C GLN A 378 14.03 30.05 0.93
N ALA A 379 12.77 30.39 0.57
CA ALA A 379 11.84 31.06 1.47
C ALA A 379 11.47 30.20 2.72
N ALA A 380 11.64 28.89 2.61
CA ALA A 380 11.31 27.94 3.70
C ALA A 380 12.51 27.56 4.59
N ALA A 381 13.72 28.03 4.26
CA ALA A 381 14.88 27.81 5.11
C ALA A 381 14.70 28.60 6.43
N PRO A 382 14.84 27.98 7.61
CA PRO A 382 14.78 28.73 8.86
C PRO A 382 15.92 29.77 8.88
N LYS A 383 15.55 31.01 9.22
CA LYS A 383 16.52 32.12 9.46
C LYS A 383 17.40 31.83 10.66
#